data_88653b9b0a7a591096bdcd63601f8ea7
#
_entry.id   88653b9b0a7a591096bdcd63601f8ea7
#
_cell.length_a   1.000
_cell.length_b   1.000
_cell.length_c   1.000
_cell.angle_alpha   90.00
_cell.angle_beta   90.00
_cell.angle_gamma   90.00
#
_symmetry.space_group_name_H-M   'P 1'
#
loop_
_entity.id
_entity.type
_entity.pdbx_description
1 polymer ?
#
loop_
_entity_poly.entity_id
_entity_poly.type
_entity_poly.pdbx_seq_one_letter_code
_entity_poly.pdbx_strand_id
1 'polypeptide(L)'
;MVVPLQGPAGLFGPSCEAMSELVARDLNDAGGILGREVRMEVVDGGGDPARVAAEVGALVDQGRIDAVTGWHISSVRHTLAPVLAGRVPYVYPALYEGGEHRPGVYCSGETPRLQIEPALRWMCEHMGMRRWYVVGDDYVWPRRSAAAVHAFADEIGLDIVGQSFVSLGGRNIGRVVRHIAETKCDGVCMLLVGQDAVAFNRSFARAGLQDRLIRFTPLMDENMMIASGPGALMGMFAAASYFRSKADTNSMALLGRYVDLHGPDGPPITAVSESCYEGGQTLAHLIGRAGSPSVAAIDAALDGTAYEGPRGTVEFKGRRAHQPVHLAVADGLDFDVLTTL
;
A
#
# COMPACT_ATOMS: atom_id res chain seq x y z
N MET A 1 -11.15 11.45 2.96
CA MET A 1 -10.03 10.70 2.35
C MET A 1 -8.72 11.28 2.85
N VAL A 2 -7.86 10.46 3.49
CA VAL A 2 -6.54 10.91 4.01
C VAL A 2 -5.47 10.37 3.08
N VAL A 3 -4.82 11.23 2.30
CA VAL A 3 -3.82 10.86 1.27
C VAL A 3 -2.58 11.75 1.36
N PRO A 4 -1.39 11.25 0.98
CA PRO A 4 -0.16 12.03 1.14
C PRO A 4 -0.03 13.04 -0.01
N LEU A 5 -0.17 14.33 0.29
CA LEU A 5 0.02 15.42 -0.69
C LEU A 5 1.42 16.04 -0.58
N GLN A 6 2.18 15.68 0.44
CA GLN A 6 3.54 16.15 0.68
C GLN A 6 4.44 15.06 1.29
N GLY A 7 5.70 15.41 1.56
CA GLY A 7 6.68 14.51 2.18
C GLY A 7 7.14 13.39 1.24
N PRO A 8 7.83 12.35 1.75
CA PRO A 8 8.39 11.27 0.94
C PRO A 8 7.34 10.48 0.13
N ALA A 9 6.11 10.37 0.64
CA ALA A 9 4.99 9.72 -0.03
C ALA A 9 4.18 10.67 -0.95
N GLY A 10 4.50 11.97 -0.99
CA GLY A 10 3.74 12.97 -1.75
C GLY A 10 3.66 12.72 -3.25
N LEU A 11 4.57 11.92 -3.81
CA LEU A 11 4.50 11.53 -5.22
C LEU A 11 3.24 10.70 -5.57
N PHE A 12 2.58 10.10 -4.59
CA PHE A 12 1.34 9.35 -4.77
C PHE A 12 0.09 10.25 -4.81
N GLY A 13 0.21 11.49 -4.29
CA GLY A 13 -0.91 12.41 -4.08
C GLY A 13 -1.82 12.57 -5.28
N PRO A 14 -1.33 12.99 -6.46
CA PRO A 14 -2.19 13.21 -7.64
C PRO A 14 -3.00 11.97 -8.05
N SER A 15 -2.40 10.78 -8.03
CA SER A 15 -3.09 9.53 -8.34
C SER A 15 -4.14 9.17 -7.27
N CYS A 16 -3.84 9.43 -6.00
CA CYS A 16 -4.78 9.17 -4.90
C CYS A 16 -5.98 10.13 -4.93
N GLU A 17 -5.78 11.40 -5.25
CA GLU A 17 -6.86 12.38 -5.40
C GLU A 17 -7.77 12.00 -6.56
N ALA A 18 -7.23 11.67 -7.73
CA ALA A 18 -7.99 11.23 -8.89
C ALA A 18 -8.84 9.98 -8.59
N MET A 19 -8.29 9.00 -7.86
CA MET A 19 -9.04 7.81 -7.46
C MET A 19 -10.08 8.10 -6.38
N SER A 20 -9.87 9.13 -5.56
CA SER A 20 -10.89 9.60 -4.59
C SER A 20 -12.11 10.18 -5.28
N GLU A 21 -11.91 10.93 -6.38
CA GLU A 21 -12.99 11.45 -7.22
C GLU A 21 -13.75 10.33 -7.91
N LEU A 22 -13.02 9.35 -8.48
CA LEU A 22 -13.64 8.21 -9.17
C LEU A 22 -14.51 7.38 -8.22
N VAL A 23 -14.02 7.02 -7.03
CA VAL A 23 -14.81 6.21 -6.10
C VAL A 23 -16.05 6.94 -5.60
N ALA A 24 -15.97 8.27 -5.40
CA ALA A 24 -17.13 9.08 -5.04
C ALA A 24 -18.19 9.06 -6.16
N ARG A 25 -17.76 9.25 -7.43
CA ARG A 25 -18.63 9.17 -8.58
C ARG A 25 -19.30 7.79 -8.70
N ASP A 26 -18.51 6.73 -8.68
CA ASP A 26 -19.03 5.36 -8.85
C ASP A 26 -20.03 4.99 -7.75
N LEU A 27 -19.77 5.38 -6.50
CA LEU A 27 -20.70 5.16 -5.40
C LEU A 27 -21.98 5.96 -5.56
N ASN A 28 -21.91 7.20 -6.04
CA ASN A 28 -23.08 8.05 -6.27
C ASN A 28 -23.91 7.57 -7.45
N ASP A 29 -23.29 7.12 -8.53
CA ASP A 29 -23.95 6.52 -9.69
C ASP A 29 -24.71 5.23 -9.30
N ALA A 30 -24.19 4.51 -8.29
CA ALA A 30 -24.85 3.34 -7.68
C ALA A 30 -25.94 3.71 -6.65
N GLY A 31 -26.27 4.99 -6.44
CA GLY A 31 -27.30 5.45 -5.51
C GLY A 31 -26.76 5.86 -4.13
N GLY A 32 -25.46 6.04 -3.97
CA GLY A 32 -24.80 6.45 -2.74
C GLY A 32 -24.69 5.34 -1.70
N ILE A 33 -24.31 5.69 -0.48
CA ILE A 33 -24.24 4.76 0.65
C ILE A 33 -25.53 4.91 1.48
N LEU A 34 -26.31 3.85 1.61
CA LEU A 34 -27.63 3.85 2.26
C LEU A 34 -28.58 4.94 1.67
N GLY A 35 -28.52 5.19 0.35
CA GLY A 35 -29.31 6.21 -0.32
C GLY A 35 -28.87 7.66 -0.08
N ARG A 36 -27.70 7.87 0.54
CA ARG A 36 -27.11 9.19 0.76
C ARG A 36 -25.97 9.44 -0.21
N GLU A 37 -25.91 10.66 -0.74
CA GLU A 37 -24.79 11.11 -1.58
C GLU A 37 -23.46 11.02 -0.82
N VAL A 38 -22.44 10.47 -1.49
CA VAL A 38 -21.05 10.41 -0.99
C VAL A 38 -20.30 11.67 -1.40
N ARG A 39 -19.74 12.35 -0.42
CA ARG A 39 -18.86 13.51 -0.63
C ARG A 39 -17.50 13.22 -0.02
N MET A 40 -16.44 13.39 -0.80
CA MET A 40 -15.07 13.21 -0.34
C MET A 40 -14.48 14.53 0.13
N GLU A 41 -14.03 14.55 1.37
CA GLU A 41 -13.18 15.62 1.91
C GLU A 41 -11.75 15.08 1.98
N VAL A 42 -10.81 15.70 1.25
CA VAL A 42 -9.42 15.28 1.18
C VAL A 42 -8.62 15.99 2.25
N VAL A 43 -7.89 15.21 3.05
CA VAL A 43 -6.97 15.70 4.09
C VAL A 43 -5.55 15.22 3.75
N ASP A 44 -4.58 16.13 3.86
CA ASP A 44 -3.18 15.81 3.60
C ASP A 44 -2.58 14.91 4.69
N GLY A 45 -2.45 13.63 4.39
CA GLY A 45 -1.81 12.61 5.22
C GLY A 45 -0.28 12.55 5.13
N GLY A 46 0.35 13.43 4.36
CA GLY A 46 1.82 13.47 4.20
C GLY A 46 2.55 14.32 5.23
N GLY A 47 1.80 15.05 6.06
CA GLY A 47 2.33 15.91 7.12
C GLY A 47 2.68 15.17 8.42
N ASP A 48 2.90 15.96 9.48
CA ASP A 48 3.14 15.42 10.83
C ASP A 48 1.95 14.58 11.31
N PRO A 49 2.16 13.32 11.75
CA PRO A 49 1.09 12.40 12.10
C PRO A 49 0.14 12.91 13.20
N ALA A 50 0.65 13.67 14.19
CA ALA A 50 -0.18 14.20 15.26
C ALA A 50 -1.09 15.35 14.76
N ARG A 51 -0.58 16.17 13.83
CA ARG A 51 -1.37 17.22 13.19
C ARG A 51 -2.48 16.64 12.32
N VAL A 52 -2.16 15.64 11.51
CA VAL A 52 -3.16 14.91 10.68
C VAL A 52 -4.26 14.33 11.58
N ALA A 53 -3.89 13.65 12.65
CA ALA A 53 -4.86 13.08 13.58
C ALA A 53 -5.73 14.14 14.27
N ALA A 54 -5.16 15.30 14.65
CA ALA A 54 -5.90 16.41 15.23
C ALA A 54 -6.88 17.03 14.22
N GLU A 55 -6.47 17.23 12.98
CA GLU A 55 -7.32 17.77 11.91
C GLU A 55 -8.51 16.86 11.62
N VAL A 56 -8.26 15.57 11.37
CA VAL A 56 -9.35 14.60 11.13
C VAL A 56 -10.24 14.45 12.35
N GLY A 57 -9.67 14.44 13.57
CA GLY A 57 -10.44 14.43 14.83
C GLY A 57 -11.39 15.62 14.94
N ALA A 58 -10.93 16.82 14.59
CA ALA A 58 -11.76 18.02 14.58
C ALA A 58 -12.91 17.94 13.56
N LEU A 59 -12.68 17.35 12.38
CA LEU A 59 -13.74 17.13 11.38
C LEU A 59 -14.82 16.17 11.91
N VAL A 60 -14.41 15.11 12.63
CA VAL A 60 -15.35 14.19 13.32
C VAL A 60 -16.12 14.90 14.44
N ASP A 61 -15.44 15.70 15.27
CA ASP A 61 -16.07 16.45 16.38
C ASP A 61 -17.12 17.46 15.89
N GLN A 62 -16.88 18.04 14.71
CA GLN A 62 -17.79 18.97 14.04
C GLN A 62 -18.93 18.26 13.28
N GLY A 63 -18.95 16.93 13.21
CA GLY A 63 -19.92 16.18 12.42
C GLY A 63 -19.81 16.42 10.90
N ARG A 64 -18.63 16.83 10.42
CA ARG A 64 -18.38 17.09 8.99
C ARG A 64 -18.12 15.83 8.20
N ILE A 65 -17.61 14.77 8.84
CA ILE A 65 -17.30 13.49 8.22
C ILE A 65 -17.94 12.34 9.00
N ASP A 66 -18.47 11.35 8.26
CA ASP A 66 -19.14 10.16 8.80
C ASP A 66 -18.21 8.92 8.81
N ALA A 67 -17.13 8.95 8.02
CA ALA A 67 -16.20 7.82 7.85
C ALA A 67 -14.82 8.32 7.40
N VAL A 68 -13.79 7.48 7.55
CA VAL A 68 -12.42 7.78 7.11
C VAL A 68 -11.85 6.64 6.28
N THR A 69 -11.15 6.97 5.20
CA THR A 69 -10.32 6.03 4.43
C THR A 69 -9.18 6.77 3.73
N GLY A 70 -8.32 6.06 3.00
CA GLY A 70 -7.25 6.60 2.17
C GLY A 70 -5.88 6.03 2.50
N TRP A 71 -4.98 6.13 1.52
CA TRP A 71 -3.62 5.65 1.67
C TRP A 71 -2.74 6.68 2.38
N HIS A 72 -2.11 6.29 3.45
CA HIS A 72 -1.10 7.06 4.18
C HIS A 72 -0.19 6.09 4.96
N ILE A 73 0.98 6.56 5.39
CA ILE A 73 1.95 5.71 6.08
C ILE A 73 1.46 5.25 7.46
N SER A 74 1.97 4.12 7.94
CA SER A 74 1.56 3.51 9.22
C SER A 74 1.75 4.43 10.43
N SER A 75 2.72 5.36 10.41
CA SER A 75 2.86 6.34 11.52
C SER A 75 1.63 7.24 11.64
N VAL A 76 1.01 7.65 10.53
CA VAL A 76 -0.27 8.38 10.55
C VAL A 76 -1.39 7.49 11.07
N ARG A 77 -1.50 6.23 10.60
CA ARG A 77 -2.50 5.29 11.13
C ARG A 77 -2.37 5.11 12.65
N HIS A 78 -1.15 4.97 13.16
CA HIS A 78 -0.93 4.78 14.60
C HIS A 78 -1.39 5.95 15.46
N THR A 79 -1.34 7.17 14.96
CA THR A 79 -1.86 8.36 15.66
C THR A 79 -3.35 8.59 15.40
N LEU A 80 -3.84 8.29 14.19
CA LEU A 80 -5.22 8.52 13.78
C LEU A 80 -6.19 7.46 14.34
N ALA A 81 -5.80 6.18 14.31
CA ALA A 81 -6.66 5.09 14.75
C ALA A 81 -7.19 5.24 16.20
N PRO A 82 -6.38 5.65 17.21
CA PRO A 82 -6.90 5.92 18.56
C PRO A 82 -7.94 7.05 18.60
N VAL A 83 -7.82 8.06 17.74
CA VAL A 83 -8.74 9.21 17.68
C VAL A 83 -10.09 8.80 17.10
N LEU A 84 -10.11 7.87 16.16
CA LEU A 84 -11.30 7.42 15.44
C LEU A 84 -11.97 6.19 16.06
N ALA A 85 -11.24 5.39 16.84
CA ALA A 85 -11.69 4.10 17.36
C ALA A 85 -13.03 4.23 18.12
N GLY A 86 -14.03 3.44 17.69
CA GLY A 86 -15.37 3.43 18.26
C GLY A 86 -16.24 4.64 17.91
N ARG A 87 -15.73 5.64 17.19
CA ARG A 87 -16.44 6.88 16.86
C ARG A 87 -17.01 6.86 15.44
N VAL A 88 -16.16 6.65 14.46
CA VAL A 88 -16.54 6.54 13.05
C VAL A 88 -15.79 5.36 12.42
N PRO A 89 -16.35 4.70 11.38
CA PRO A 89 -15.64 3.65 10.68
C PRO A 89 -14.41 4.23 9.97
N TYR A 90 -13.28 3.54 10.13
CA TYR A 90 -12.02 3.86 9.50
C TYR A 90 -11.50 2.64 8.74
N VAL A 91 -11.54 2.69 7.42
CA VAL A 91 -10.90 1.69 6.55
C VAL A 91 -9.50 2.15 6.21
N TYR A 92 -8.51 1.34 6.56
CA TYR A 92 -7.11 1.55 6.22
C TYR A 92 -6.68 0.60 5.08
N PRO A 93 -6.63 1.09 3.83
CA PRO A 93 -6.39 0.25 2.66
C PRO A 93 -4.91 0.13 2.28
N ALA A 94 -4.01 0.86 2.94
CA ALA A 94 -2.58 0.76 2.68
C ALA A 94 -1.99 -0.52 3.28
N LEU A 95 -0.96 -1.07 2.62
CA LEU A 95 -0.16 -2.13 3.21
C LEU A 95 0.39 -1.72 4.59
N TYR A 96 0.46 -2.66 5.53
CA TYR A 96 0.85 -2.35 6.90
C TYR A 96 1.49 -3.55 7.61
N GLU A 97 2.05 -3.30 8.78
CA GLU A 97 2.79 -4.28 9.57
C GLU A 97 1.91 -5.31 10.31
N GLY A 98 0.58 -5.23 10.19
CA GLY A 98 -0.35 -6.04 10.97
C GLY A 98 -0.63 -5.52 12.39
N GLY A 99 -1.36 -6.31 13.19
CA GLY A 99 -1.57 -6.04 14.63
C GLY A 99 -2.61 -4.97 14.97
N GLU A 100 -3.39 -4.46 14.00
CA GLU A 100 -4.49 -3.55 14.31
C GLU A 100 -5.72 -4.33 14.79
N HIS A 101 -6.35 -3.84 15.87
CA HIS A 101 -7.47 -4.53 16.52
C HIS A 101 -8.50 -3.56 17.16
N ARG A 102 -8.34 -2.26 16.98
CA ARG A 102 -9.26 -1.25 17.55
C ARG A 102 -10.66 -1.35 16.94
N PRO A 103 -11.71 -1.14 17.76
CA PRO A 103 -13.09 -1.10 17.27
C PRO A 103 -13.25 -0.04 16.17
N GLY A 104 -13.91 -0.40 15.06
CA GLY A 104 -14.15 0.52 13.95
C GLY A 104 -12.96 0.79 13.05
N VAL A 105 -11.79 0.14 13.26
CA VAL A 105 -10.64 0.20 12.36
C VAL A 105 -10.56 -1.09 11.56
N TYR A 106 -10.73 -0.99 10.27
CA TYR A 106 -10.77 -2.12 9.32
C TYR A 106 -9.61 -2.00 8.35
N CYS A 107 -8.74 -3.01 8.31
CA CYS A 107 -7.56 -2.96 7.45
C CYS A 107 -7.80 -3.82 6.20
N SER A 108 -7.87 -3.18 5.04
CA SER A 108 -7.99 -3.86 3.75
C SER A 108 -6.66 -3.97 2.98
N GLY A 109 -5.59 -3.37 3.50
CA GLY A 109 -4.25 -3.49 2.92
C GLY A 109 -3.53 -4.78 3.30
N GLU A 110 -2.48 -5.09 2.54
CA GLU A 110 -1.67 -6.29 2.70
C GLU A 110 -0.81 -6.22 3.97
N THR A 111 -0.48 -7.40 4.50
CA THR A 111 0.47 -7.55 5.61
C THR A 111 1.74 -8.28 5.14
N PRO A 112 2.86 -8.21 5.89
CA PRO A 112 4.07 -8.96 5.54
C PRO A 112 3.84 -10.47 5.34
N ARG A 113 2.92 -11.06 6.11
CA ARG A 113 2.57 -12.49 5.99
C ARG A 113 1.86 -12.81 4.67
N LEU A 114 1.07 -11.87 4.13
CA LEU A 114 0.35 -12.06 2.87
C LEU A 114 1.21 -11.72 1.64
N GLN A 115 2.23 -10.87 1.79
CA GLN A 115 2.93 -10.23 0.68
C GLN A 115 4.42 -10.60 0.64
N ILE A 116 5.13 -10.46 1.76
CA ILE A 116 6.58 -10.64 1.81
C ILE A 116 6.96 -12.12 1.93
N GLU A 117 6.32 -12.82 2.88
CA GLU A 117 6.66 -14.24 3.13
C GLU A 117 6.52 -15.11 1.89
N PRO A 118 5.35 -15.13 1.18
CA PRO A 118 5.21 -15.99 0.02
C PRO A 118 6.10 -15.55 -1.15
N ALA A 119 6.38 -14.25 -1.31
CA ALA A 119 7.30 -13.77 -2.33
C ALA A 119 8.75 -14.26 -2.07
N LEU A 120 9.25 -14.12 -0.85
CA LEU A 120 10.59 -14.60 -0.49
C LEU A 120 10.70 -16.13 -0.63
N ARG A 121 9.67 -16.87 -0.27
CA ARG A 121 9.58 -18.32 -0.46
C ARG A 121 9.65 -18.68 -1.95
N TRP A 122 8.84 -18.02 -2.78
CA TRP A 122 8.85 -18.23 -4.22
C TRP A 122 10.23 -17.96 -4.83
N MET A 123 10.87 -16.84 -4.46
CA MET A 123 12.21 -16.49 -4.95
C MET A 123 13.28 -17.47 -4.46
N CYS A 124 13.14 -18.03 -3.27
CA CYS A 124 14.02 -19.10 -2.79
C CYS A 124 13.84 -20.38 -3.61
N GLU A 125 12.60 -20.81 -3.83
CA GLU A 125 12.27 -22.09 -4.49
C GLU A 125 12.56 -22.05 -6.00
N HIS A 126 12.25 -20.94 -6.68
CA HIS A 126 12.34 -20.84 -8.15
C HIS A 126 13.63 -20.20 -8.65
N MET A 127 14.28 -19.37 -7.82
CA MET A 127 15.48 -18.64 -8.21
C MET A 127 16.72 -19.00 -7.36
N GLY A 128 16.55 -19.82 -6.32
CA GLY A 128 17.63 -20.22 -5.43
C GLY A 128 18.17 -19.12 -4.53
N MET A 129 17.44 -18.01 -4.38
CA MET A 129 17.87 -16.85 -3.60
C MET A 129 17.76 -17.11 -2.10
N ARG A 130 18.88 -17.12 -1.40
CA ARG A 130 18.92 -17.46 0.03
C ARG A 130 19.45 -16.36 0.92
N ARG A 131 20.30 -15.47 0.40
CA ARG A 131 21.02 -14.46 1.19
C ARG A 131 20.47 -13.07 0.91
N TRP A 132 19.78 -12.49 1.89
CA TRP A 132 19.08 -11.23 1.73
C TRP A 132 19.68 -10.12 2.58
N TYR A 133 19.76 -8.92 2.01
CA TYR A 133 20.01 -7.69 2.73
C TYR A 133 18.68 -6.93 2.89
N VAL A 134 18.34 -6.46 4.10
CA VAL A 134 17.11 -5.69 4.34
C VAL A 134 17.45 -4.20 4.42
N VAL A 135 16.75 -3.37 3.67
CA VAL A 135 16.82 -1.92 3.77
C VAL A 135 15.43 -1.35 3.98
N GLY A 136 15.27 -0.39 4.90
CA GLY A 136 13.97 0.23 5.17
C GLY A 136 14.09 1.66 5.65
N ASP A 137 12.98 2.39 5.58
CA ASP A 137 12.85 3.68 6.24
C ASP A 137 12.74 3.50 7.76
N ASP A 138 13.20 4.49 8.51
CA ASP A 138 13.23 4.43 9.97
C ASP A 138 11.92 4.89 10.60
N TYR A 139 10.85 4.07 10.43
CA TYR A 139 9.59 4.24 11.14
C TYR A 139 8.88 2.87 11.36
N VAL A 140 7.68 2.87 11.92
CA VAL A 140 7.01 1.66 12.46
C VAL A 140 6.83 0.54 11.42
N TRP A 141 6.34 0.85 10.19
CA TRP A 141 6.08 -0.17 9.17
C TRP A 141 7.35 -0.89 8.72
N PRO A 142 8.42 -0.21 8.25
CA PRO A 142 9.64 -0.91 7.82
C PRO A 142 10.32 -1.66 8.96
N ARG A 143 10.32 -1.10 10.17
CA ARG A 143 10.93 -1.76 11.33
C ARG A 143 10.22 -3.06 11.69
N ARG A 144 8.89 -3.06 11.76
CA ARG A 144 8.11 -4.26 12.06
C ARG A 144 8.10 -5.26 10.90
N SER A 145 8.06 -4.77 9.66
CA SER A 145 8.19 -5.62 8.47
C SER A 145 9.56 -6.29 8.40
N ALA A 146 10.64 -5.58 8.72
CA ALA A 146 11.97 -6.18 8.81
C ALA A 146 12.06 -7.27 9.89
N ALA A 147 11.45 -7.04 11.05
CA ALA A 147 11.35 -8.08 12.09
C ALA A 147 10.56 -9.31 11.60
N ALA A 148 9.49 -9.10 10.83
CA ALA A 148 8.77 -10.20 10.21
C ALA A 148 9.62 -10.93 9.15
N VAL A 149 10.42 -10.20 8.35
CA VAL A 149 11.36 -10.80 7.39
C VAL A 149 12.36 -11.73 8.08
N HIS A 150 12.89 -11.34 9.24
CA HIS A 150 13.78 -12.23 10.01
C HIS A 150 13.05 -13.52 10.46
N ALA A 151 11.82 -13.40 10.97
CA ALA A 151 11.03 -14.58 11.35
C ALA A 151 10.72 -15.50 10.14
N PHE A 152 10.39 -14.90 8.99
CA PHE A 152 10.16 -15.66 7.74
C PHE A 152 11.44 -16.30 7.22
N ALA A 153 12.59 -15.63 7.38
CA ALA A 153 13.87 -16.19 7.01
C ALA A 153 14.16 -17.49 7.77
N ASP A 154 13.90 -17.51 9.06
CA ASP A 154 14.02 -18.72 9.90
C ASP A 154 13.05 -19.84 9.43
N GLU A 155 11.79 -19.48 9.08
CA GLU A 155 10.77 -20.43 8.60
C GLU A 155 11.11 -21.02 7.21
N ILE A 156 11.71 -20.22 6.33
CA ILE A 156 12.01 -20.59 4.92
C ILE A 156 13.42 -21.20 4.78
N GLY A 157 14.32 -20.89 5.70
CA GLY A 157 15.73 -21.26 5.62
C GLY A 157 16.55 -20.26 4.78
N LEU A 158 16.32 -18.98 5.00
CA LEU A 158 17.06 -17.87 4.38
C LEU A 158 18.04 -17.25 5.39
N ASP A 159 19.08 -16.60 4.86
CA ASP A 159 20.06 -15.84 5.63
C ASP A 159 19.82 -14.34 5.46
N ILE A 160 19.52 -13.61 6.53
CA ILE A 160 19.55 -12.16 6.52
C ILE A 160 20.97 -11.70 6.85
N VAL A 161 21.75 -11.38 5.81
CA VAL A 161 23.19 -11.11 5.91
C VAL A 161 23.51 -9.67 6.26
N GLY A 162 22.51 -8.79 6.34
CA GLY A 162 22.66 -7.40 6.75
C GLY A 162 21.34 -6.66 6.79
N GLN A 163 21.33 -5.56 7.54
CA GLN A 163 20.16 -4.71 7.66
C GLN A 163 20.57 -3.26 7.87
N SER A 164 19.84 -2.34 7.22
CA SER A 164 20.02 -0.89 7.43
C SER A 164 18.68 -0.17 7.41
N PHE A 165 18.59 0.88 8.23
CA PHE A 165 17.49 1.83 8.17
C PHE A 165 18.00 3.21 7.78
N VAL A 166 17.23 3.91 6.96
CA VAL A 166 17.49 5.30 6.56
C VAL A 166 16.41 6.20 7.16
N SER A 167 16.79 7.41 7.54
CA SER A 167 15.79 8.39 7.99
C SER A 167 14.79 8.65 6.87
N LEU A 168 13.52 8.72 7.21
CA LEU A 168 12.47 9.10 6.26
C LEU A 168 12.82 10.47 5.64
N GLY A 169 12.89 10.53 4.29
CA GLY A 169 13.45 11.65 3.54
C GLY A 169 14.90 11.46 3.07
N GLY A 170 15.47 10.27 3.21
CA GLY A 170 16.55 9.72 2.38
C GLY A 170 17.97 10.24 2.49
N ARG A 171 18.40 10.88 3.58
CA ARG A 171 19.73 11.54 3.62
C ARG A 171 20.96 10.62 3.54
N ASN A 172 20.85 9.32 3.84
CA ASN A 172 21.98 8.38 3.95
C ASN A 172 21.99 7.23 2.95
N ILE A 173 21.17 7.29 1.91
CA ILE A 173 20.97 6.20 0.93
C ILE A 173 22.28 5.75 0.28
N GLY A 174 23.12 6.67 -0.16
CA GLY A 174 24.40 6.34 -0.81
C GLY A 174 25.37 5.56 0.10
N ARG A 175 25.31 5.75 1.43
CA ARG A 175 26.10 4.96 2.39
C ARG A 175 25.58 3.53 2.47
N VAL A 176 24.27 3.36 2.52
CA VAL A 176 23.64 2.03 2.56
C VAL A 176 23.95 1.25 1.28
N VAL A 177 23.84 1.90 0.11
CA VAL A 177 24.18 1.27 -1.18
C VAL A 177 25.63 0.79 -1.22
N ARG A 178 26.58 1.59 -0.72
CA ARG A 178 28.00 1.15 -0.61
C ARG A 178 28.17 -0.07 0.28
N HIS A 179 27.49 -0.08 1.44
CA HIS A 179 27.56 -1.22 2.36
C HIS A 179 26.95 -2.50 1.74
N ILE A 180 25.85 -2.38 0.99
CA ILE A 180 25.26 -3.49 0.22
C ILE A 180 26.26 -3.99 -0.83
N ALA A 181 26.97 -3.09 -1.53
CA ALA A 181 27.96 -3.45 -2.54
C ALA A 181 29.11 -4.32 -2.00
N GLU A 182 29.46 -4.13 -0.72
CA GLU A 182 30.50 -4.87 0.00
C GLU A 182 29.96 -6.16 0.64
N THR A 183 28.65 -6.31 0.75
CA THR A 183 28.00 -7.46 1.38
C THR A 183 27.75 -8.58 0.34
N LYS A 184 28.06 -9.82 0.70
CA LYS A 184 27.72 -10.97 -0.14
C LYS A 184 26.27 -11.35 0.09
N CYS A 185 25.36 -10.86 -0.76
CA CYS A 185 23.94 -11.22 -0.78
C CYS A 185 23.51 -11.58 -2.19
N ASP A 186 22.35 -12.25 -2.31
CA ASP A 186 21.72 -12.60 -3.58
C ASP A 186 20.72 -11.49 -3.97
N GLY A 187 20.11 -10.86 -2.97
CA GLY A 187 19.11 -9.83 -3.19
C GLY A 187 18.95 -8.86 -2.03
N VAL A 188 18.20 -7.80 -2.30
CA VAL A 188 17.86 -6.75 -1.35
C VAL A 188 16.34 -6.69 -1.18
N CYS A 189 15.86 -6.90 0.06
CA CYS A 189 14.47 -6.66 0.44
C CYS A 189 14.32 -5.19 0.83
N MET A 190 13.56 -4.44 0.03
CA MET A 190 13.38 -3.01 0.18
C MET A 190 12.05 -2.70 0.88
N LEU A 191 12.12 -2.01 2.00
CA LEU A 191 10.99 -1.52 2.80
C LEU A 191 11.03 0.02 2.84
N LEU A 192 11.11 0.62 1.65
CA LEU A 192 11.27 2.07 1.43
C LEU A 192 10.00 2.66 0.80
N VAL A 193 9.70 3.92 1.12
CA VAL A 193 8.49 4.61 0.67
C VAL A 193 8.81 5.73 -0.32
N GLY A 194 8.11 5.75 -1.43
CA GLY A 194 8.04 6.89 -2.33
C GLY A 194 9.41 7.41 -2.76
N GLN A 195 9.73 8.65 -2.42
CA GLN A 195 10.98 9.32 -2.83
C GLN A 195 12.24 8.61 -2.33
N ASP A 196 12.17 7.94 -1.17
CA ASP A 196 13.34 7.22 -0.63
C ASP A 196 13.64 5.96 -1.43
N ALA A 197 12.61 5.23 -1.86
CA ALA A 197 12.78 4.10 -2.78
C ALA A 197 13.30 4.56 -4.15
N VAL A 198 12.81 5.68 -4.68
CA VAL A 198 13.31 6.27 -5.94
C VAL A 198 14.80 6.64 -5.82
N ALA A 199 15.18 7.32 -4.74
CA ALA A 199 16.57 7.69 -4.49
C ALA A 199 17.47 6.46 -4.32
N PHE A 200 16.96 5.40 -3.65
CA PHE A 200 17.66 4.13 -3.51
C PHE A 200 17.87 3.45 -4.87
N ASN A 201 16.83 3.30 -5.67
CA ASN A 201 16.89 2.66 -6.99
C ASN A 201 17.89 3.37 -7.91
N ARG A 202 17.85 4.70 -7.95
CA ARG A 202 18.81 5.51 -8.72
C ARG A 202 20.26 5.36 -8.21
N SER A 203 20.45 5.30 -6.89
CA SER A 203 21.79 5.11 -6.30
C SER A 203 22.32 3.69 -6.53
N PHE A 204 21.44 2.70 -6.45
CA PHE A 204 21.73 1.30 -6.71
C PHE A 204 22.18 1.07 -8.16
N ALA A 205 21.45 1.67 -9.11
CA ALA A 205 21.80 1.62 -10.54
C ALA A 205 23.13 2.35 -10.85
N ARG A 206 23.33 3.55 -10.29
CA ARG A 206 24.62 4.26 -10.44
C ARG A 206 25.81 3.49 -9.91
N ALA A 207 25.61 2.62 -8.94
CA ALA A 207 26.65 1.73 -8.41
C ALA A 207 26.81 0.43 -9.24
N GLY A 208 26.04 0.23 -10.33
CA GLY A 208 26.09 -0.96 -11.17
C GLY A 208 25.60 -2.23 -10.44
N LEU A 209 24.83 -2.09 -9.37
CA LEU A 209 24.41 -3.24 -8.57
C LEU A 209 23.26 -4.03 -9.19
N GLN A 210 22.44 -3.42 -10.05
CA GLN A 210 21.33 -4.07 -10.75
C GLN A 210 21.79 -5.20 -11.70
N ASP A 211 23.06 -5.20 -12.09
CA ASP A 211 23.61 -6.24 -12.98
C ASP A 211 23.95 -7.54 -12.22
N ARG A 212 23.90 -7.53 -10.90
CA ARG A 212 24.33 -8.66 -10.07
C ARG A 212 23.45 -8.96 -8.86
N LEU A 213 22.58 -8.06 -8.46
CA LEU A 213 21.69 -8.20 -7.30
C LEU A 213 20.26 -7.92 -7.70
N ILE A 214 19.37 -8.80 -7.29
CA ILE A 214 17.92 -8.62 -7.41
C ILE A 214 17.41 -7.75 -6.26
N ARG A 215 16.35 -7.00 -6.50
CA ARG A 215 15.61 -6.27 -5.48
C ARG A 215 14.20 -6.81 -5.40
N PHE A 216 13.70 -6.95 -4.19
CA PHE A 216 12.30 -7.25 -3.89
C PHE A 216 11.71 -6.16 -2.99
N THR A 217 10.49 -5.76 -3.26
CA THR A 217 9.77 -4.79 -2.43
C THR A 217 8.28 -5.11 -2.36
N PRO A 218 7.63 -4.93 -1.19
CA PRO A 218 6.17 -4.97 -1.09
C PRO A 218 5.51 -3.64 -1.49
N LEU A 219 6.29 -2.60 -1.78
CA LEU A 219 5.78 -1.28 -2.16
C LEU A 219 6.59 -0.72 -3.34
N MET A 220 6.08 -0.90 -4.52
CA MET A 220 6.53 -0.29 -5.75
C MET A 220 5.33 -0.05 -6.66
N ASP A 221 5.23 1.14 -7.20
CA ASP A 221 4.15 1.51 -8.10
C ASP A 221 4.68 2.28 -9.32
N GLU A 222 3.80 2.55 -10.28
CA GLU A 222 4.14 3.20 -11.54
C GLU A 222 4.70 4.62 -11.33
N ASN A 223 4.23 5.37 -10.33
CA ASN A 223 4.79 6.69 -10.00
C ASN A 223 6.26 6.58 -9.56
N MET A 224 6.57 5.58 -8.74
CA MET A 224 7.94 5.32 -8.30
C MET A 224 8.81 4.80 -9.46
N MET A 225 8.23 3.99 -10.37
CA MET A 225 8.93 3.48 -11.55
C MET A 225 9.30 4.63 -12.50
N ILE A 226 8.33 5.49 -12.84
CA ILE A 226 8.54 6.69 -13.67
C ILE A 226 9.63 7.56 -13.05
N ALA A 227 9.52 7.85 -11.75
CA ALA A 227 10.49 8.67 -11.04
C ALA A 227 11.88 8.01 -10.93
N SER A 228 11.98 6.68 -10.85
CA SER A 228 13.26 5.97 -10.83
C SER A 228 13.95 5.96 -12.20
N GLY A 229 13.16 5.81 -13.25
CA GLY A 229 13.60 5.61 -14.64
C GLY A 229 13.86 4.13 -14.95
N PRO A 230 13.61 3.67 -16.20
CA PRO A 230 13.61 2.25 -16.56
C PRO A 230 14.97 1.57 -16.33
N GLY A 231 16.08 2.26 -16.56
CA GLY A 231 17.42 1.73 -16.32
C GLY A 231 17.72 1.43 -14.84
N ALA A 232 16.96 2.01 -13.91
CA ALA A 232 17.12 1.78 -12.49
C ALA A 232 16.20 0.67 -11.95
N LEU A 233 15.40 0.03 -12.81
CA LEU A 233 14.38 -0.95 -12.40
C LEU A 233 14.73 -2.39 -12.76
N MET A 234 15.80 -2.63 -13.52
CA MET A 234 16.24 -3.98 -13.88
C MET A 234 16.44 -4.87 -12.65
N GLY A 235 15.85 -6.07 -12.65
CA GLY A 235 15.90 -7.00 -11.52
C GLY A 235 15.08 -6.57 -10.30
N MET A 236 14.06 -5.70 -10.49
CA MET A 236 13.13 -5.29 -9.46
C MET A 236 11.90 -6.19 -9.46
N PHE A 237 11.64 -6.87 -8.35
CA PHE A 237 10.42 -7.63 -8.09
C PHE A 237 9.54 -6.87 -7.12
N ALA A 238 8.24 -6.94 -7.33
CA ALA A 238 7.25 -6.35 -6.44
C ALA A 238 6.14 -7.35 -6.13
N ALA A 239 5.56 -7.26 -4.93
CA ALA A 239 4.37 -8.02 -4.58
C ALA A 239 3.26 -7.04 -4.14
N ALA A 240 2.08 -7.15 -4.75
CA ALA A 240 0.92 -6.32 -4.45
C ALA A 240 -0.38 -7.04 -4.85
N SER A 241 -1.50 -6.59 -4.29
CA SER A 241 -2.82 -7.10 -4.67
C SER A 241 -3.33 -6.52 -6.00
N TYR A 242 -2.76 -5.42 -6.45
CA TYR A 242 -3.11 -4.78 -7.73
C TYR A 242 -1.86 -4.45 -8.53
N PHE A 243 -1.91 -4.74 -9.82
CA PHE A 243 -1.00 -4.24 -10.85
C PHE A 243 -1.85 -3.76 -12.03
N ARG A 244 -1.58 -2.57 -12.53
CA ARG A 244 -2.29 -2.01 -13.69
C ARG A 244 -2.20 -2.91 -14.93
N SER A 245 -1.07 -3.58 -15.11
CA SER A 245 -0.81 -4.51 -16.20
C SER A 245 -1.62 -5.80 -16.12
N LYS A 246 -2.24 -6.11 -14.98
CA LYS A 246 -3.13 -7.27 -14.85
C LYS A 246 -4.48 -6.98 -15.55
N ALA A 247 -4.58 -7.42 -16.80
CA ALA A 247 -5.73 -7.17 -17.67
C ALA A 247 -6.88 -8.16 -17.43
N ASP A 248 -7.43 -8.19 -16.21
CA ASP A 248 -8.68 -8.90 -15.93
C ASP A 248 -9.92 -7.96 -16.11
N THR A 249 -11.11 -8.57 -16.10
CA THR A 249 -12.35 -7.84 -16.35
C THR A 249 -12.57 -6.67 -15.38
N ASN A 250 -12.26 -6.85 -14.09
CA ASN A 250 -12.50 -5.83 -13.06
C ASN A 250 -11.50 -4.68 -13.17
N SER A 251 -10.23 -5.00 -13.40
CA SER A 251 -9.18 -4.00 -13.62
C SER A 251 -9.42 -3.19 -14.88
N MET A 252 -9.84 -3.83 -15.98
CA MET A 252 -10.16 -3.14 -17.24
C MET A 252 -11.40 -2.27 -17.10
N ALA A 253 -12.43 -2.72 -16.36
CA ALA A 253 -13.61 -1.90 -16.08
C ALA A 253 -13.28 -0.68 -15.23
N LEU A 254 -12.37 -0.81 -14.22
CA LEU A 254 -11.87 0.33 -13.45
C LEU A 254 -11.13 1.32 -14.35
N LEU A 255 -10.21 0.82 -15.19
CA LEU A 255 -9.45 1.66 -16.12
C LEU A 255 -10.38 2.43 -17.07
N GLY A 256 -11.41 1.77 -17.63
CA GLY A 256 -12.40 2.42 -18.51
C GLY A 256 -13.09 3.59 -17.81
N ARG A 257 -13.63 3.38 -16.61
CA ARG A 257 -14.30 4.43 -15.82
C ARG A 257 -13.35 5.56 -15.43
N TYR A 258 -12.09 5.22 -15.13
CA TYR A 258 -11.06 6.20 -14.80
C TYR A 258 -10.74 7.11 -16.00
N VAL A 259 -10.52 6.52 -17.18
CA VAL A 259 -10.24 7.27 -18.42
C VAL A 259 -11.44 8.13 -18.83
N ASP A 260 -12.67 7.65 -18.62
CA ASP A 260 -13.88 8.44 -18.87
C ASP A 260 -13.96 9.69 -17.97
N LEU A 261 -13.42 9.64 -16.76
CA LEU A 261 -13.44 10.76 -15.83
C LEU A 261 -12.26 11.71 -16.01
N HIS A 262 -11.04 11.17 -16.09
CA HIS A 262 -9.79 11.94 -16.03
C HIS A 262 -9.08 12.06 -17.38
N GLY A 263 -9.57 11.37 -18.41
CA GLY A 263 -8.91 11.29 -19.71
C GLY A 263 -7.68 10.35 -19.72
N PRO A 264 -7.11 10.11 -20.90
CA PRO A 264 -5.96 9.21 -21.06
C PRO A 264 -4.66 9.77 -20.45
N ASP A 265 -4.58 11.08 -20.25
CA ASP A 265 -3.41 11.79 -19.70
C ASP A 265 -3.54 12.03 -18.19
N GLY A 266 -4.55 11.46 -17.54
CA GLY A 266 -4.72 11.54 -16.09
C GLY A 266 -3.55 10.90 -15.33
N PRO A 267 -3.40 11.18 -14.01
CA PRO A 267 -2.38 10.52 -13.20
C PRO A 267 -2.49 9.00 -13.31
N PRO A 268 -1.38 8.23 -13.31
CA PRO A 268 -1.46 6.78 -13.50
C PRO A 268 -2.26 6.10 -12.38
N ILE A 269 -3.08 5.11 -12.73
CA ILE A 269 -3.62 4.19 -11.73
C ILE A 269 -2.47 3.32 -11.25
N THR A 270 -2.30 3.23 -9.94
CA THR A 270 -1.22 2.49 -9.28
C THR A 270 -1.79 1.62 -8.16
N ALA A 271 -1.02 0.67 -7.65
CA ALA A 271 -1.43 -0.10 -6.46
C ALA A 271 -1.76 0.79 -5.25
N VAL A 272 -1.06 1.92 -5.11
CA VAL A 272 -1.29 2.90 -4.04
C VAL A 272 -2.60 3.65 -4.24
N SER A 273 -2.84 4.18 -5.44
CA SER A 273 -4.07 4.95 -5.73
C SER A 273 -5.29 4.04 -5.79
N GLU A 274 -5.17 2.85 -6.37
CA GLU A 274 -6.24 1.86 -6.38
C GLU A 274 -6.67 1.47 -4.96
N SER A 275 -5.72 1.45 -3.99
CA SER A 275 -6.06 1.27 -2.56
C SER A 275 -7.06 2.32 -2.06
N CYS A 276 -6.98 3.58 -2.53
CA CYS A 276 -7.95 4.62 -2.16
C CYS A 276 -9.35 4.30 -2.69
N TYR A 277 -9.44 3.77 -3.92
CA TYR A 277 -10.70 3.29 -4.49
C TYR A 277 -11.26 2.11 -3.68
N GLU A 278 -10.43 1.11 -3.43
CA GLU A 278 -10.77 -0.07 -2.63
C GLU A 278 -11.23 0.30 -1.21
N GLY A 279 -10.59 1.29 -0.57
CA GLY A 279 -10.98 1.79 0.74
C GLY A 279 -12.39 2.41 0.76
N GLY A 280 -12.76 3.15 -0.28
CA GLY A 280 -14.11 3.68 -0.47
C GLY A 280 -15.15 2.58 -0.70
N GLN A 281 -14.84 1.61 -1.57
CA GLN A 281 -15.70 0.44 -1.81
C GLN A 281 -15.86 -0.40 -0.55
N THR A 282 -14.79 -0.64 0.20
CA THR A 282 -14.85 -1.34 1.49
C THR A 282 -15.81 -0.64 2.46
N LEU A 283 -15.71 0.68 2.62
CA LEU A 283 -16.64 1.44 3.46
C LEU A 283 -18.09 1.24 3.02
N ALA A 284 -18.36 1.33 1.72
CA ALA A 284 -19.71 1.16 1.18
C ALA A 284 -20.27 -0.25 1.47
N HIS A 285 -19.46 -1.28 1.27
CA HIS A 285 -19.87 -2.66 1.54
C HIS A 285 -20.09 -2.93 3.03
N LEU A 286 -19.19 -2.46 3.91
CA LEU A 286 -19.33 -2.61 5.36
C LEU A 286 -20.57 -1.88 5.90
N ILE A 287 -20.77 -0.63 5.51
CA ILE A 287 -21.91 0.19 5.93
C ILE A 287 -23.23 -0.38 5.33
N GLY A 288 -23.21 -0.75 4.05
CA GLY A 288 -24.37 -1.32 3.38
C GLY A 288 -24.84 -2.63 4.03
N ARG A 289 -23.89 -3.55 4.33
CA ARG A 289 -24.21 -4.81 5.04
C ARG A 289 -24.74 -4.59 6.45
N ALA A 290 -24.18 -3.62 7.18
CA ALA A 290 -24.64 -3.28 8.52
C ALA A 290 -25.95 -2.48 8.54
N GLY A 291 -26.36 -1.90 7.41
CA GLY A 291 -27.51 -0.98 7.32
C GLY A 291 -27.32 0.31 8.14
N SER A 292 -26.10 0.61 8.57
CA SER A 292 -25.78 1.73 9.45
C SER A 292 -24.29 2.09 9.39
N PRO A 293 -23.91 3.38 9.48
CA PRO A 293 -22.52 3.79 9.60
C PRO A 293 -21.96 3.64 11.05
N SER A 294 -22.76 3.17 11.99
CA SER A 294 -22.34 2.95 13.37
C SER A 294 -21.25 1.87 13.46
N VAL A 295 -20.16 2.15 14.14
CA VAL A 295 -19.07 1.19 14.39
C VAL A 295 -19.60 -0.11 15.01
N ALA A 296 -20.51 -0.01 15.99
CA ALA A 296 -21.08 -1.19 16.66
C ALA A 296 -21.89 -2.06 15.69
N ALA A 297 -22.66 -1.45 14.76
CA ALA A 297 -23.43 -2.18 13.77
C ALA A 297 -22.50 -2.86 12.74
N ILE A 298 -21.46 -2.16 12.28
CA ILE A 298 -20.48 -2.72 11.33
C ILE A 298 -19.72 -3.87 11.99
N ASP A 299 -19.23 -3.70 13.22
CA ASP A 299 -18.51 -4.76 13.95
C ASP A 299 -19.39 -6.02 14.15
N ALA A 300 -20.70 -5.84 14.38
CA ALA A 300 -21.63 -6.96 14.54
C ALA A 300 -21.93 -7.69 13.21
N ALA A 301 -21.83 -6.99 12.07
CA ALA A 301 -22.14 -7.53 10.74
C ALA A 301 -20.87 -7.98 9.95
N LEU A 302 -19.69 -7.82 10.53
CA LEU A 302 -18.42 -7.92 9.81
C LEU A 302 -18.08 -9.31 9.30
N ASP A 303 -18.37 -10.35 10.10
CA ASP A 303 -18.03 -11.73 9.76
C ASP A 303 -18.73 -12.20 8.46
N GLY A 304 -17.93 -12.75 7.56
CA GLY A 304 -18.39 -13.21 6.25
C GLY A 304 -18.73 -12.07 5.28
N THR A 305 -18.27 -10.84 5.53
CA THR A 305 -18.31 -9.78 4.52
C THR A 305 -17.29 -10.08 3.42
N ALA A 306 -17.79 -10.25 2.20
CA ALA A 306 -16.98 -10.42 1.01
C ALA A 306 -17.60 -9.67 -0.16
N TYR A 307 -16.76 -9.20 -1.08
CA TYR A 307 -17.19 -8.52 -2.31
C TYR A 307 -16.12 -8.66 -3.40
N GLU A 308 -16.53 -8.45 -4.64
CA GLU A 308 -15.62 -8.41 -5.79
C GLU A 308 -15.21 -6.96 -6.08
N GLY A 309 -13.90 -6.72 -6.12
CA GLY A 309 -13.29 -5.44 -6.44
C GLY A 309 -12.28 -5.55 -7.58
N PRO A 310 -11.55 -4.46 -7.88
CA PRO A 310 -10.47 -4.48 -8.89
C PRO A 310 -9.34 -5.48 -8.58
N ARG A 311 -9.16 -5.81 -7.30
CA ARG A 311 -8.18 -6.80 -6.80
C ARG A 311 -8.69 -8.25 -6.87
N GLY A 312 -9.95 -8.46 -7.26
CA GLY A 312 -10.68 -9.72 -7.15
C GLY A 312 -11.49 -9.80 -5.87
N THR A 313 -11.67 -10.99 -5.32
CA THR A 313 -12.45 -11.20 -4.10
C THR A 313 -11.73 -10.66 -2.87
N VAL A 314 -12.38 -9.75 -2.16
CA VAL A 314 -11.96 -9.23 -0.86
C VAL A 314 -12.85 -9.84 0.22
N GLU A 315 -12.29 -10.61 1.14
CA GLU A 315 -13.00 -11.28 2.25
C GLU A 315 -12.50 -10.79 3.59
N PHE A 316 -13.41 -10.38 4.49
CA PHE A 316 -13.05 -9.98 5.85
C PHE A 316 -13.05 -11.18 6.81
N LYS A 317 -11.93 -11.38 7.50
CA LYS A 317 -11.76 -12.29 8.65
C LYS A 317 -11.44 -11.45 9.88
N GLY A 318 -12.43 -11.25 10.72
CA GLY A 318 -12.39 -10.18 11.70
C GLY A 318 -12.20 -8.83 11.01
N ARG A 319 -11.41 -7.91 11.58
CA ARG A 319 -11.20 -6.56 11.01
C ARG A 319 -10.09 -6.47 9.94
N ARG A 320 -9.72 -7.61 9.32
CA ARG A 320 -8.70 -7.66 8.28
C ARG A 320 -9.26 -8.29 7.01
N ALA A 321 -8.98 -7.67 5.87
CA ALA A 321 -9.26 -8.25 4.59
C ALA A 321 -8.21 -9.30 4.19
N HIS A 322 -8.68 -10.30 3.47
CA HIS A 322 -7.88 -11.27 2.72
C HIS A 322 -8.21 -11.08 1.25
N GLN A 323 -7.20 -11.05 0.42
CA GLN A 323 -7.30 -10.80 -1.01
C GLN A 323 -6.12 -11.47 -1.73
N PRO A 324 -6.22 -11.75 -3.02
CA PRO A 324 -5.10 -12.25 -3.80
C PRO A 324 -3.92 -11.27 -3.76
N VAL A 325 -2.71 -11.81 -3.69
CA VAL A 325 -1.46 -11.05 -3.85
C VAL A 325 -0.70 -11.65 -5.03
N HIS A 326 -0.14 -10.80 -5.86
CA HIS A 326 0.61 -11.20 -7.05
C HIS A 326 2.06 -10.82 -6.89
N LEU A 327 2.96 -11.65 -7.47
CA LEU A 327 4.37 -11.33 -7.66
C LEU A 327 4.57 -10.90 -9.09
N ALA A 328 5.25 -9.77 -9.27
CA ALA A 328 5.57 -9.24 -10.59
C ALA A 328 7.04 -8.80 -10.65
N VAL A 329 7.56 -8.72 -11.87
CA VAL A 329 8.88 -8.16 -12.17
C VAL A 329 8.71 -6.89 -13.02
N ALA A 330 9.56 -5.89 -12.77
CA ALA A 330 9.56 -4.68 -13.58
C ALA A 330 10.06 -4.98 -15.02
N ASP A 331 9.27 -4.54 -16.00
CA ASP A 331 9.62 -4.53 -17.42
C ASP A 331 9.48 -3.10 -17.96
N GLY A 332 10.59 -2.42 -18.10
CA GLY A 332 10.60 -0.99 -18.44
C GLY A 332 9.95 -0.12 -17.36
N LEU A 333 8.81 0.46 -17.65
CA LEU A 333 8.00 1.29 -16.74
C LEU A 333 6.64 0.63 -16.41
N ASP A 334 6.53 -0.67 -16.61
CA ASP A 334 5.37 -1.48 -16.29
C ASP A 334 5.80 -2.74 -15.52
N PHE A 335 4.84 -3.56 -15.13
CA PHE A 335 5.07 -4.82 -14.44
C PHE A 335 4.62 -6.01 -15.30
N ASP A 336 5.44 -7.05 -15.35
CA ASP A 336 5.05 -8.38 -15.81
C ASP A 336 4.66 -9.23 -14.60
N VAL A 337 3.38 -9.61 -14.53
CA VAL A 337 2.83 -10.39 -13.41
C VAL A 337 3.17 -11.86 -13.61
N LEU A 338 4.00 -12.41 -12.74
CA LEU A 338 4.54 -13.76 -12.85
C LEU A 338 3.60 -14.83 -12.30
N THR A 339 3.00 -14.54 -11.12
CA THR A 339 2.16 -15.52 -10.41
C THR A 339 1.29 -14.85 -9.35
N THR A 340 0.27 -15.57 -8.89
CA THR A 340 -0.46 -15.29 -7.65
C THR A 340 0.17 -16.09 -6.51
N LEU A 341 0.43 -15.40 -5.40
CA LEU A 341 1.11 -15.95 -4.21
C LEU A 341 0.16 -16.67 -3.26
#